data_01f978645e22b1b0dcd4db1bbd87c8e6
#
_entry.id   01f978645e22b1b0dcd4db1bbd87c8e6
#
_cell.length_a   1.000
_cell.length_b   1.000
_cell.length_c   1.000
_cell.angle_alpha   90.00
_cell.angle_beta   90.00
_cell.angle_gamma   90.00
#
_symmetry.space_group_name_H-M   'P 1'
#
loop_
_entity.id
_entity.type
_entity.pdbx_description
1 polymer ?
#
loop_
_entity_poly.entity_id
_entity_poly.type
_entity_poly.pdbx_seq_one_letter_code
_entity_poly.pdbx_strand_id
1 'polypeptide(L)'
;MTRMAATRDGYGQALLDMAVNEKVVVLEADLGKSTKSLHFRKAHPERTVSCGIGEQNMLLTAAGLAASGYIPFASTFAIFTERAFEQMRNGIARPNLAVHLCGSHGGTHTGTDGSSAQSIEDLGIYRTLPNVVVLHPCDDVSTRVLTNQLVDLGKPSYTRTARNKTPVFYDGREDEIEIGKGIILAEGSDVAIIACGVMVSEAMKAADELSKKGIEATVIDMHTIKPLDTQLIEKMAK
;
A
#
# COMPACT_ATOMS: atom_id res chain seq x y z
N MET A 1 12.64 -23.02 1.49
CA MET A 1 12.91 -21.74 0.79
C MET A 1 11.75 -20.80 1.09
N THR A 2 12.03 -19.58 1.50
CA THR A 2 10.99 -18.57 1.76
C THR A 2 10.23 -18.24 0.47
N ARG A 3 8.91 -18.22 0.49
CA ARG A 3 8.08 -17.83 -0.65
C ARG A 3 8.41 -16.38 -1.05
N MET A 4 8.44 -16.10 -2.34
CA MET A 4 8.73 -14.79 -2.91
C MET A 4 7.53 -14.32 -3.74
N ALA A 5 6.97 -13.16 -3.41
CA ALA A 5 5.84 -12.59 -4.13
C ALA A 5 5.94 -11.05 -4.20
N ALA A 6 5.27 -10.43 -5.18
CA ALA A 6 5.25 -8.97 -5.27
C ALA A 6 4.02 -8.42 -4.54
N THR A 7 4.19 -7.30 -3.82
CA THR A 7 3.09 -6.67 -3.08
C THR A 7 1.91 -6.30 -4.00
N ARG A 8 2.17 -5.89 -5.26
CA ARG A 8 1.11 -5.64 -6.24
C ARG A 8 0.26 -6.87 -6.58
N ASP A 9 0.81 -8.10 -6.44
CA ASP A 9 0.03 -9.33 -6.67
C ASP A 9 -1.02 -9.50 -5.56
N GLY A 10 -0.65 -9.17 -4.31
CA GLY A 10 -1.59 -9.10 -3.17
C GLY A 10 -2.70 -8.07 -3.38
N TYR A 11 -2.37 -6.88 -3.92
CA TYR A 11 -3.37 -5.89 -4.29
C TYR A 11 -4.38 -6.42 -5.32
N GLY A 12 -3.89 -7.03 -6.40
CA GLY A 12 -4.76 -7.61 -7.43
C GLY A 12 -5.67 -8.72 -6.88
N GLN A 13 -5.18 -9.53 -5.94
CA GLN A 13 -5.98 -10.56 -5.28
C GLN A 13 -7.03 -9.96 -4.34
N ALA A 14 -6.67 -8.93 -3.56
CA ALA A 14 -7.61 -8.23 -2.70
C ALA A 14 -8.79 -7.63 -3.48
N LEU A 15 -8.54 -7.05 -4.65
CA LEU A 15 -9.62 -6.53 -5.51
C LEU A 15 -10.62 -7.64 -5.88
N LEU A 16 -10.15 -8.86 -6.18
CA LEU A 16 -11.02 -10.01 -6.46
C LEU A 16 -11.79 -10.47 -5.22
N ASP A 17 -11.14 -10.50 -4.05
CA ASP A 17 -11.79 -10.87 -2.80
C ASP A 17 -12.95 -9.93 -2.47
N MET A 18 -12.74 -8.63 -2.67
CA MET A 18 -13.74 -7.59 -2.43
C MET A 18 -14.88 -7.55 -3.46
N ALA A 19 -14.76 -8.30 -4.56
CA ALA A 19 -15.77 -8.30 -5.62
C ALA A 19 -17.16 -8.80 -5.19
N VAL A 20 -17.26 -9.47 -4.05
CA VAL A 20 -18.53 -9.85 -3.41
C VAL A 20 -19.35 -8.62 -2.97
N ASN A 21 -18.70 -7.49 -2.73
CA ASN A 21 -19.36 -6.23 -2.44
C ASN A 21 -19.62 -5.47 -3.75
N GLU A 22 -20.88 -5.38 -4.14
CA GLU A 22 -21.29 -4.73 -5.41
C GLU A 22 -21.00 -3.22 -5.47
N LYS A 23 -20.74 -2.58 -4.32
CA LYS A 23 -20.33 -1.17 -4.26
C LYS A 23 -18.88 -0.95 -4.64
N VAL A 24 -18.04 -1.99 -4.63
CA VAL A 24 -16.64 -1.90 -5.04
C VAL A 24 -16.55 -1.70 -6.54
N VAL A 25 -15.92 -0.60 -6.94
CA VAL A 25 -15.59 -0.27 -8.33
C VAL A 25 -14.11 -0.01 -8.47
N VAL A 26 -13.53 -0.41 -9.60
CA VAL A 26 -12.09 -0.32 -9.84
C VAL A 26 -11.82 0.64 -10.98
N LEU A 27 -10.89 1.59 -10.76
CA LEU A 27 -10.46 2.53 -11.78
C LEU A 27 -8.96 2.35 -12.08
N GLU A 28 -8.60 2.55 -13.34
CA GLU A 28 -7.20 2.45 -13.75
C GLU A 28 -6.87 3.47 -14.86
N ALA A 29 -5.59 3.85 -14.94
CA ALA A 29 -5.05 4.80 -15.90
C ALA A 29 -4.12 4.09 -16.89
N ASP A 30 -4.67 3.11 -17.67
CA ASP A 30 -3.98 2.31 -18.70
C ASP A 30 -2.80 1.46 -18.19
N LEU A 31 -2.74 1.19 -16.89
CA LEU A 31 -1.69 0.39 -16.24
C LEU A 31 -2.20 -0.86 -15.51
N GLY A 32 -3.42 -1.29 -15.80
CA GLY A 32 -4.08 -2.39 -15.10
C GLY A 32 -3.30 -3.70 -15.08
N LYS A 33 -2.53 -4.01 -16.15
CA LYS A 33 -1.63 -5.17 -16.18
C LYS A 33 -0.51 -5.07 -15.14
N SER A 34 0.06 -3.89 -14.98
CA SER A 34 1.18 -3.63 -14.09
C SER A 34 0.76 -3.51 -12.63
N THR A 35 -0.36 -2.84 -12.36
CA THR A 35 -0.95 -2.67 -11.03
C THR A 35 -1.73 -3.89 -10.55
N LYS A 36 -2.01 -4.86 -11.46
CA LYS A 36 -2.83 -6.06 -11.26
C LYS A 36 -4.33 -5.82 -11.18
N SER A 37 -4.82 -4.60 -11.31
CA SER A 37 -6.26 -4.30 -11.42
C SER A 37 -6.92 -4.95 -12.66
N LEU A 38 -6.12 -5.35 -13.67
CA LEU A 38 -6.60 -6.11 -14.82
C LEU A 38 -7.30 -7.42 -14.43
N HIS A 39 -6.96 -8.04 -13.30
CA HIS A 39 -7.64 -9.26 -12.83
C HIS A 39 -9.10 -8.96 -12.52
N PHE A 40 -9.37 -7.89 -11.78
CA PHE A 40 -10.73 -7.43 -11.50
C PHE A 40 -11.47 -7.03 -12.78
N ARG A 41 -10.82 -6.26 -13.67
CA ARG A 41 -11.41 -5.87 -14.96
C ARG A 41 -11.86 -7.06 -15.83
N LYS A 42 -11.11 -8.16 -15.82
CA LYS A 42 -11.47 -9.37 -16.56
C LYS A 42 -12.67 -10.11 -15.94
N ALA A 43 -12.79 -10.10 -14.63
CA ALA A 43 -13.87 -10.75 -13.91
C ALA A 43 -15.14 -9.89 -13.83
N HIS A 44 -14.97 -8.57 -13.71
CA HIS A 44 -16.04 -7.59 -13.48
C HIS A 44 -15.86 -6.35 -14.37
N PRO A 45 -15.95 -6.50 -15.71
CA PRO A 45 -15.76 -5.37 -16.63
C PRO A 45 -16.80 -4.25 -16.42
N GLU A 46 -18.02 -4.59 -15.98
CA GLU A 46 -19.11 -3.66 -15.71
C GLU A 46 -18.86 -2.74 -14.49
N ARG A 47 -17.94 -3.13 -13.63
CA ARG A 47 -17.53 -2.37 -12.44
C ARG A 47 -16.10 -1.84 -12.55
N THR A 48 -15.58 -1.76 -13.77
CA THR A 48 -14.24 -1.22 -14.04
C THR A 48 -14.33 -0.03 -14.96
N VAL A 49 -13.64 1.06 -14.57
CA VAL A 49 -13.53 2.28 -15.36
C VAL A 49 -12.08 2.45 -15.81
N SER A 50 -11.84 2.36 -17.11
CA SER A 50 -10.55 2.75 -17.69
C SER A 50 -10.59 4.23 -18.06
N CYS A 51 -9.74 5.03 -17.42
CA CYS A 51 -9.68 6.48 -17.61
C CYS A 51 -8.64 6.90 -18.66
N GLY A 52 -8.03 5.93 -19.36
CA GLY A 52 -6.88 6.21 -20.22
C GLY A 52 -5.68 6.75 -19.41
N ILE A 53 -4.75 7.41 -20.08
CA ILE A 53 -3.59 8.05 -19.43
C ILE A 53 -4.04 9.41 -18.86
N GLY A 54 -4.87 9.37 -17.81
CA GLY A 54 -5.50 10.56 -17.25
C GLY A 54 -5.73 10.43 -15.74
N GLU A 55 -4.67 10.48 -14.93
CA GLU A 55 -4.71 10.23 -13.49
C GLU A 55 -5.57 11.27 -12.75
N GLN A 56 -5.57 12.52 -13.20
CA GLN A 56 -6.42 13.57 -12.64
C GLN A 56 -7.91 13.26 -12.86
N ASN A 57 -8.27 12.84 -14.08
CA ASN A 57 -9.63 12.40 -14.39
C ASN A 57 -10.01 11.14 -13.61
N MET A 58 -9.10 10.18 -13.47
CA MET A 58 -9.31 8.96 -12.69
C MET A 58 -9.68 9.30 -11.24
N LEU A 59 -8.94 10.19 -10.58
CA LEU A 59 -9.21 10.54 -9.18
C LEU A 59 -10.50 11.35 -9.02
N LEU A 60 -10.83 12.26 -9.93
CA LEU A 60 -12.10 13.00 -9.87
C LEU A 60 -13.30 12.11 -10.19
N THR A 61 -13.16 11.14 -11.11
CA THR A 61 -14.18 10.12 -11.35
C THR A 61 -14.38 9.26 -10.10
N ALA A 62 -13.30 8.83 -9.45
CA ALA A 62 -13.37 8.09 -8.19
C ALA A 62 -14.05 8.91 -7.08
N ALA A 63 -13.75 10.23 -6.99
CA ALA A 63 -14.41 11.12 -6.03
C ALA A 63 -15.92 11.20 -6.27
N GLY A 64 -16.36 11.32 -7.52
CA GLY A 64 -17.78 11.33 -7.90
C GLY A 64 -18.48 10.01 -7.55
N LEU A 65 -17.83 8.87 -7.81
CA LEU A 65 -18.34 7.54 -7.44
C LEU A 65 -18.46 7.38 -5.91
N ALA A 66 -17.44 7.82 -5.15
CA ALA A 66 -17.50 7.78 -3.68
C ALA A 66 -18.62 8.66 -3.13
N ALA A 67 -18.80 9.87 -3.67
CA ALA A 67 -19.90 10.75 -3.30
C ALA A 67 -21.29 10.16 -3.64
N SER A 68 -21.34 9.22 -4.59
CA SER A 68 -22.56 8.49 -4.98
C SER A 68 -22.78 7.18 -4.21
N GLY A 69 -21.92 6.89 -3.20
CA GLY A 69 -22.06 5.73 -2.32
C GLY A 69 -21.36 4.45 -2.78
N TYR A 70 -20.51 4.53 -3.81
CA TYR A 70 -19.60 3.46 -4.20
C TYR A 70 -18.29 3.48 -3.39
N ILE A 71 -17.52 2.41 -3.47
CA ILE A 71 -16.21 2.25 -2.83
C ILE A 71 -15.14 2.11 -3.95
N PRO A 72 -14.60 3.21 -4.45
CA PRO A 72 -13.67 3.19 -5.56
C PRO A 72 -12.24 2.85 -5.12
N PHE A 73 -11.63 1.89 -5.83
CA PHE A 73 -10.21 1.56 -5.80
C PHE A 73 -9.56 2.02 -7.10
N ALA A 74 -8.72 3.04 -7.03
CA ALA A 74 -8.02 3.61 -8.18
C ALA A 74 -6.55 3.23 -8.16
N SER A 75 -5.96 2.84 -9.31
CA SER A 75 -4.57 2.42 -9.34
C SER A 75 -3.82 2.89 -10.58
N THR A 76 -2.59 3.33 -10.37
CA THR A 76 -1.59 3.69 -11.37
C THR A 76 -0.19 3.51 -10.79
N PHE A 77 0.88 3.97 -11.46
CA PHE A 77 2.21 4.02 -10.85
C PHE A 77 2.29 5.15 -9.80
N ALA A 78 3.09 4.92 -8.76
CA ALA A 78 3.28 5.88 -7.68
C ALA A 78 3.66 7.26 -8.21
N ILE A 79 4.64 7.34 -9.11
CA ILE A 79 5.08 8.61 -9.75
C ILE A 79 3.94 9.31 -10.51
N PHE A 80 3.02 8.55 -11.12
CA PHE A 80 1.93 9.15 -11.87
C PHE A 80 0.78 9.61 -10.97
N THR A 81 0.67 9.05 -9.75
CA THR A 81 -0.29 9.57 -8.76
C THR A 81 0.03 11.01 -8.37
N GLU A 82 1.30 11.42 -8.44
CA GLU A 82 1.75 12.77 -8.06
C GLU A 82 1.21 13.85 -9.00
N ARG A 83 1.00 13.52 -10.28
CA ARG A 83 0.30 14.41 -11.24
C ARG A 83 -1.12 14.78 -10.76
N ALA A 84 -1.77 13.89 -10.01
CA ALA A 84 -3.14 14.05 -9.53
C ALA A 84 -3.21 14.42 -8.03
N PHE A 85 -2.12 14.91 -7.46
CA PHE A 85 -2.03 15.24 -6.03
C PHE A 85 -3.05 16.31 -5.62
N GLU A 86 -3.26 17.33 -6.46
CA GLU A 86 -4.25 18.38 -6.18
C GLU A 86 -5.68 17.79 -6.14
N GLN A 87 -6.02 16.92 -7.07
CA GLN A 87 -7.31 16.23 -7.12
C GLN A 87 -7.51 15.33 -5.90
N MET A 88 -6.45 14.63 -5.45
CA MET A 88 -6.49 13.88 -4.19
C MET A 88 -6.70 14.81 -2.99
N ARG A 89 -6.02 15.96 -2.95
CA ARG A 89 -6.11 16.91 -1.84
C ARG A 89 -7.49 17.55 -1.73
N ASN A 90 -7.97 18.16 -2.79
CA ASN A 90 -9.20 18.97 -2.77
C ASN A 90 -10.45 18.17 -3.13
N GLY A 91 -10.34 17.21 -4.04
CA GLY A 91 -11.47 16.41 -4.49
C GLY A 91 -11.80 15.23 -3.56
N ILE A 92 -10.84 14.73 -2.79
CA ILE A 92 -10.97 13.49 -2.01
C ILE A 92 -10.67 13.71 -0.52
N ALA A 93 -9.46 14.15 -0.18
CA ALA A 93 -9.04 14.25 1.22
C ALA A 93 -9.79 15.32 1.99
N ARG A 94 -10.01 16.50 1.38
CA ARG A 94 -10.73 17.62 2.02
C ARG A 94 -12.20 17.27 2.34
N PRO A 95 -13.01 16.72 1.42
CA PRO A 95 -14.37 16.28 1.72
C PRO A 95 -14.42 14.92 2.44
N ASN A 96 -13.29 14.28 2.72
CA ASN A 96 -13.15 12.99 3.39
C ASN A 96 -13.90 11.84 2.67
N LEU A 97 -13.80 11.77 1.36
CA LEU A 97 -14.43 10.71 0.57
C LEU A 97 -13.61 9.40 0.64
N ALA A 98 -14.27 8.28 0.82
CA ALA A 98 -13.64 6.95 0.88
C ALA A 98 -13.19 6.49 -0.52
N VAL A 99 -12.08 7.05 -1.00
CA VAL A 99 -11.39 6.66 -2.23
C VAL A 99 -10.06 6.01 -1.87
N HIS A 100 -9.77 4.84 -2.42
CA HIS A 100 -8.57 4.08 -2.13
C HIS A 100 -7.62 4.10 -3.33
N LEU A 101 -6.57 4.94 -3.23
CA LEU A 101 -5.56 5.08 -4.28
C LEU A 101 -4.39 4.12 -4.02
N CYS A 102 -4.07 3.30 -5.02
CA CYS A 102 -2.88 2.45 -5.02
C CYS A 102 -1.84 2.99 -6.00
N GLY A 103 -0.69 3.42 -5.46
CA GLY A 103 0.51 3.78 -6.22
C GLY A 103 1.46 2.59 -6.33
N SER A 104 1.49 1.94 -7.48
CA SER A 104 2.41 0.81 -7.73
C SER A 104 3.77 1.30 -8.20
N HIS A 105 4.79 0.45 -8.09
CA HIS A 105 6.15 0.77 -8.55
C HIS A 105 6.79 1.95 -7.79
N GLY A 106 6.52 2.10 -6.48
CA GLY A 106 7.13 3.15 -5.66
C GLY A 106 8.59 2.85 -5.31
N GLY A 107 9.40 3.91 -5.23
CA GLY A 107 10.78 3.86 -4.82
C GLY A 107 11.76 3.31 -5.86
N THR A 108 13.04 3.30 -5.50
CA THR A 108 14.14 2.81 -6.34
C THR A 108 14.10 1.30 -6.59
N HIS A 109 13.35 0.53 -5.77
CA HIS A 109 13.11 -0.90 -5.95
C HIS A 109 12.40 -1.24 -7.28
N THR A 110 11.79 -0.26 -7.94
CA THR A 110 11.22 -0.36 -9.30
C THR A 110 12.28 -0.85 -10.31
N GLY A 111 13.52 -0.42 -10.16
CA GLY A 111 14.67 -0.97 -10.90
C GLY A 111 14.67 -0.62 -12.39
N THR A 112 14.52 -1.63 -13.24
CA THR A 112 14.73 -1.55 -14.70
C THR A 112 13.80 -0.61 -15.47
N ASP A 113 12.67 -0.18 -14.87
CA ASP A 113 11.79 0.82 -15.51
C ASP A 113 12.43 2.22 -15.54
N GLY A 114 13.53 2.42 -14.83
CA GLY A 114 14.36 3.63 -14.86
C GLY A 114 13.87 4.71 -13.88
N SER A 115 14.69 5.77 -13.77
CA SER A 115 14.47 6.84 -12.79
C SER A 115 13.17 7.62 -12.99
N SER A 116 12.69 7.73 -14.23
CA SER A 116 11.41 8.41 -14.53
C SER A 116 10.18 7.67 -14.01
N ALA A 117 10.31 6.39 -13.66
CA ALA A 117 9.23 5.58 -13.08
C ALA A 117 9.38 5.37 -11.56
N GLN A 118 10.44 5.91 -10.96
CA GLN A 118 10.78 5.72 -9.56
C GLN A 118 10.30 6.90 -8.72
N SER A 119 9.08 6.82 -8.15
CA SER A 119 8.63 7.80 -7.17
C SER A 119 9.39 7.64 -5.86
N ILE A 120 9.96 8.72 -5.35
CA ILE A 120 10.58 8.80 -4.02
C ILE A 120 9.82 9.74 -3.10
N GLU A 121 8.88 10.51 -3.61
CA GLU A 121 8.11 11.56 -2.95
C GLU A 121 6.74 11.10 -2.45
N ASP A 122 6.13 10.10 -3.08
CA ASP A 122 4.72 9.71 -2.92
C ASP A 122 4.30 9.50 -1.46
N LEU A 123 5.06 8.72 -0.67
CA LEU A 123 4.74 8.53 0.76
C LEU A 123 4.79 9.85 1.53
N GLY A 124 5.75 10.73 1.21
CA GLY A 124 5.90 12.04 1.83
C GLY A 124 4.70 12.93 1.55
N ILE A 125 4.33 13.10 0.28
CA ILE A 125 3.23 14.00 -0.11
C ILE A 125 1.87 13.51 0.40
N TYR A 126 1.56 12.20 0.29
CA TYR A 126 0.27 11.66 0.77
C TYR A 126 0.17 11.67 2.30
N ARG A 127 1.29 11.53 3.01
CA ARG A 127 1.32 11.63 4.47
C ARG A 127 0.94 13.04 4.96
N THR A 128 1.19 14.10 4.18
CA THR A 128 0.83 15.48 4.56
C THR A 128 -0.68 15.75 4.50
N LEU A 129 -1.44 14.97 3.71
CA LEU A 129 -2.86 15.22 3.53
C LEU A 129 -3.67 14.82 4.78
N PRO A 130 -4.58 15.68 5.28
CA PRO A 130 -5.48 15.29 6.36
C PRO A 130 -6.40 14.14 5.90
N ASN A 131 -6.89 13.35 6.86
CA ASN A 131 -7.81 12.20 6.65
C ASN A 131 -7.25 11.01 5.89
N VAL A 132 -6.19 11.16 5.10
CA VAL A 132 -5.62 10.07 4.28
C VAL A 132 -4.86 9.08 5.15
N VAL A 133 -5.25 7.81 5.09
CA VAL A 133 -4.49 6.68 5.63
C VAL A 133 -3.40 6.31 4.63
N VAL A 134 -2.16 6.11 5.09
CA VAL A 134 -1.01 5.81 4.22
C VAL A 134 -0.42 4.45 4.61
N LEU A 135 -0.40 3.53 3.65
CA LEU A 135 0.02 2.14 3.82
C LEU A 135 1.22 1.82 2.91
N HIS A 136 2.18 1.08 3.43
CA HIS A 136 3.29 0.52 2.67
C HIS A 136 3.60 -0.91 3.14
N PRO A 137 2.79 -1.90 2.74
CA PRO A 137 2.96 -3.31 3.11
C PRO A 137 4.25 -3.90 2.55
N CYS A 138 4.82 -4.91 3.22
CA CYS A 138 6.11 -5.50 2.89
C CYS A 138 6.03 -6.72 1.96
N ASP A 139 4.90 -7.44 1.94
CA ASP A 139 4.69 -8.62 1.12
C ASP A 139 3.26 -8.67 0.52
N ASP A 140 2.96 -9.71 -0.25
CA ASP A 140 1.66 -9.88 -0.90
C ASP A 140 0.54 -10.18 0.09
N VAL A 141 0.83 -10.91 1.19
CA VAL A 141 -0.15 -11.24 2.23
C VAL A 141 -0.59 -9.98 2.97
N SER A 142 0.38 -9.21 3.50
CA SER A 142 0.09 -7.95 4.19
C SER A 142 -0.61 -6.95 3.27
N THR A 143 -0.25 -6.91 1.97
CA THR A 143 -0.95 -6.07 1.00
C THR A 143 -2.40 -6.50 0.83
N ARG A 144 -2.65 -7.80 0.69
CA ARG A 144 -4.01 -8.34 0.52
C ARG A 144 -4.89 -8.04 1.74
N VAL A 145 -4.39 -8.31 2.95
CA VAL A 145 -5.13 -8.08 4.20
C VAL A 145 -5.44 -6.60 4.40
N LEU A 146 -4.42 -5.73 4.32
CA LEU A 146 -4.61 -4.29 4.50
C LEU A 146 -5.54 -3.68 3.45
N THR A 147 -5.44 -4.14 2.19
CA THR A 147 -6.32 -3.65 1.12
C THR A 147 -7.78 -4.07 1.37
N ASN A 148 -8.03 -5.29 1.85
CA ASN A 148 -9.38 -5.75 2.20
C ASN A 148 -9.98 -4.93 3.35
N GLN A 149 -9.18 -4.53 4.35
CA GLN A 149 -9.65 -3.69 5.46
C GLN A 149 -10.08 -2.29 5.01
N LEU A 150 -9.62 -1.82 3.83
CA LEU A 150 -9.99 -0.49 3.33
C LEU A 150 -11.49 -0.39 2.96
N VAL A 151 -12.16 -1.48 2.64
CA VAL A 151 -13.59 -1.49 2.28
C VAL A 151 -14.45 -0.83 3.37
N ASP A 152 -14.10 -1.08 4.63
CA ASP A 152 -14.85 -0.59 5.79
C ASP A 152 -14.21 0.64 6.45
N LEU A 153 -13.12 1.15 5.87
CA LEU A 153 -12.36 2.25 6.48
C LEU A 153 -13.13 3.56 6.58
N GLY A 154 -14.01 3.85 5.61
CA GLY A 154 -14.80 5.08 5.56
C GLY A 154 -13.98 6.37 5.39
N LYS A 155 -12.71 6.27 5.00
CA LYS A 155 -11.76 7.39 4.81
C LYS A 155 -10.91 7.16 3.57
N PRO A 156 -10.36 8.23 2.97
CA PRO A 156 -9.42 8.06 1.86
C PRO A 156 -8.12 7.38 2.29
N SER A 157 -7.53 6.63 1.38
CA SER A 157 -6.24 6.00 1.62
C SER A 157 -5.31 6.08 0.41
N TYR A 158 -4.00 6.00 0.71
CA TYR A 158 -2.94 5.76 -0.25
C TYR A 158 -2.16 4.51 0.14
N THR A 159 -2.05 3.55 -0.77
CA THR A 159 -1.27 2.32 -0.57
C THR A 159 -0.15 2.27 -1.60
N ARG A 160 1.11 2.21 -1.15
CA ARG A 160 2.25 1.97 -2.03
C ARG A 160 2.47 0.47 -2.23
N THR A 161 2.60 0.01 -3.48
CA THR A 161 3.02 -1.35 -3.81
C THR A 161 4.30 -1.37 -4.64
N ALA A 162 5.02 -2.49 -4.59
CA ALA A 162 6.28 -2.70 -5.28
C ALA A 162 6.12 -3.57 -6.54
N ARG A 163 7.02 -3.36 -7.51
CA ARG A 163 7.10 -4.11 -8.76
C ARG A 163 7.71 -5.50 -8.57
N ASN A 164 8.84 -5.56 -7.87
CA ASN A 164 9.63 -6.77 -7.73
C ASN A 164 9.14 -7.61 -6.54
N LYS A 165 9.54 -8.87 -6.53
CA LYS A 165 9.20 -9.80 -5.46
C LYS A 165 10.01 -9.53 -4.19
N THR A 166 9.37 -9.68 -3.05
CA THR A 166 9.95 -9.66 -1.71
C THR A 166 9.72 -10.99 -1.01
N PRO A 167 10.53 -11.34 0.02
CA PRO A 167 10.21 -12.45 0.90
C PRO A 167 8.84 -12.27 1.54
N VAL A 168 8.13 -13.36 1.75
CA VAL A 168 6.82 -13.37 2.41
C VAL A 168 7.01 -13.67 3.90
N PHE A 169 6.53 -12.78 4.75
CA PHE A 169 6.67 -12.86 6.22
C PHE A 169 5.36 -13.28 6.90
N TYR A 170 4.22 -13.08 6.26
CA TYR A 170 2.91 -13.20 6.88
C TYR A 170 2.08 -14.42 6.42
N ASP A 171 2.68 -15.41 5.76
CA ASP A 171 2.00 -16.67 5.45
C ASP A 171 1.53 -17.37 6.76
N GLY A 172 0.20 -17.49 6.94
CA GLY A 172 -0.41 -18.04 8.15
C GLY A 172 -0.41 -17.10 9.37
N ARG A 173 -0.13 -15.81 9.16
CA ARG A 173 -0.11 -14.75 10.19
C ARG A 173 -1.03 -13.57 9.82
N GLU A 174 -2.02 -13.81 8.97
CA GLU A 174 -2.93 -12.79 8.43
C GLU A 174 -3.67 -12.04 9.54
N ASP A 175 -4.02 -12.75 10.61
CA ASP A 175 -4.79 -12.21 11.75
C ASP A 175 -3.99 -11.20 12.60
N GLU A 176 -2.67 -11.13 12.43
CA GLU A 176 -1.84 -10.14 13.13
C GLU A 176 -1.88 -8.75 12.48
N ILE A 177 -2.39 -8.66 11.24
CA ILE A 177 -2.29 -7.46 10.42
C ILE A 177 -3.53 -6.58 10.63
N GLU A 178 -3.32 -5.39 11.20
CA GLU A 178 -4.35 -4.38 11.44
C GLU A 178 -3.85 -2.99 11.04
N ILE A 179 -4.70 -2.21 10.34
CA ILE A 179 -4.38 -0.82 10.00
C ILE A 179 -4.12 -0.01 11.28
N GLY A 180 -2.99 0.67 11.34
CA GLY A 180 -2.58 1.50 12.48
C GLY A 180 -1.71 0.79 13.52
N LYS A 181 -1.42 -0.50 13.33
CA LYS A 181 -0.54 -1.28 14.21
C LYS A 181 0.78 -1.62 13.53
N GLY A 182 1.88 -1.54 14.29
CA GLY A 182 3.16 -2.11 13.89
C GLY A 182 3.28 -3.56 14.39
N ILE A 183 4.05 -4.38 13.68
CA ILE A 183 4.21 -5.81 14.02
C ILE A 183 5.69 -6.11 14.25
N ILE A 184 6.00 -6.76 15.38
CA ILE A 184 7.36 -7.23 15.69
C ILE A 184 7.59 -8.53 14.91
N LEU A 185 8.55 -8.52 14.00
CA LEU A 185 8.95 -9.68 13.20
C LEU A 185 10.13 -10.46 13.79
N ALA A 186 10.99 -9.78 14.52
CA ALA A 186 12.08 -10.37 15.28
C ALA A 186 12.25 -9.60 16.60
N GLU A 187 12.48 -10.32 17.69
CA GLU A 187 12.74 -9.73 19.00
C GLU A 187 14.25 -9.65 19.28
N GLY A 188 14.70 -8.56 19.89
CA GLY A 188 16.05 -8.30 20.35
C GLY A 188 16.05 -7.24 21.45
N SER A 189 17.18 -7.07 22.14
CA SER A 189 17.28 -6.21 23.32
C SER A 189 18.16 -4.97 23.15
N ASP A 190 18.97 -4.91 22.08
CA ASP A 190 20.02 -3.89 21.98
C ASP A 190 19.62 -2.70 21.11
N VAL A 191 18.85 -2.93 20.04
CA VAL A 191 18.43 -1.91 19.10
C VAL A 191 17.11 -2.27 18.42
N ALA A 192 16.28 -1.29 18.09
CA ALA A 192 15.07 -1.47 17.29
C ALA A 192 15.27 -0.93 15.86
N ILE A 193 14.98 -1.76 14.86
CA ILE A 193 14.96 -1.40 13.43
C ILE A 193 13.50 -1.32 12.98
N ILE A 194 13.02 -0.11 12.73
CA ILE A 194 11.65 0.13 12.25
C ILE A 194 11.70 0.32 10.74
N ALA A 195 11.03 -0.54 10.01
CA ALA A 195 11.00 -0.54 8.56
C ALA A 195 9.57 -0.63 8.02
N CYS A 196 9.37 -0.34 6.74
CA CYS A 196 8.10 -0.53 6.04
C CYS A 196 8.34 -0.99 4.60
N GLY A 197 7.37 -1.67 4.02
CA GLY A 197 7.41 -2.13 2.65
C GLY A 197 8.64 -2.99 2.36
N VAL A 198 9.24 -2.80 1.20
CA VAL A 198 10.38 -3.61 0.73
C VAL A 198 11.59 -3.56 1.67
N MET A 199 11.72 -2.50 2.49
CA MET A 199 12.84 -2.35 3.42
C MET A 199 12.74 -3.29 4.63
N VAL A 200 11.59 -3.89 4.89
CA VAL A 200 11.44 -4.91 5.95
C VAL A 200 12.38 -6.10 5.69
N SER A 201 12.49 -6.54 4.43
CA SER A 201 13.42 -7.64 4.09
C SER A 201 14.88 -7.26 4.31
N GLU A 202 15.25 -6.00 4.10
CA GLU A 202 16.61 -5.52 4.34
C GLU A 202 16.86 -5.35 5.86
N ALA A 203 15.85 -4.90 6.62
CA ALA A 203 15.91 -4.85 8.07
C ALA A 203 16.13 -6.23 8.72
N MET A 204 15.43 -7.27 8.21
CA MET A 204 15.62 -8.65 8.67
C MET A 204 17.04 -9.15 8.38
N LYS A 205 17.58 -8.89 7.18
CA LYS A 205 18.98 -9.23 6.86
C LYS A 205 19.96 -8.48 7.77
N ALA A 206 19.71 -7.20 8.04
CA ALA A 206 20.55 -6.41 8.94
C ALA A 206 20.55 -6.97 10.37
N ALA A 207 19.38 -7.41 10.87
CA ALA A 207 19.28 -8.07 12.18
C ALA A 207 20.10 -9.37 12.21
N ASP A 208 20.02 -10.21 11.17
CA ASP A 208 20.84 -11.42 11.06
C ASP A 208 22.35 -11.13 11.06
N GLU A 209 22.79 -10.04 10.41
CA GLU A 209 24.19 -9.63 10.40
C GLU A 209 24.64 -9.02 11.73
N LEU A 210 23.77 -8.33 12.45
CA LEU A 210 24.03 -7.80 13.78
C LEU A 210 24.16 -8.93 14.81
N SER A 211 23.28 -9.92 14.77
CA SER A 211 23.32 -11.07 15.68
C SER A 211 24.65 -11.83 15.60
N LYS A 212 25.23 -11.97 14.39
CA LYS A 212 26.60 -12.56 14.20
C LYS A 212 27.69 -11.76 14.91
N LYS A 213 27.41 -10.50 15.26
CA LYS A 213 28.33 -9.60 15.99
C LYS A 213 27.95 -9.47 17.47
N GLY A 214 26.99 -10.24 17.96
CA GLY A 214 26.50 -10.22 19.34
C GLY A 214 25.59 -9.04 19.65
N ILE A 215 24.92 -8.46 18.64
CA ILE A 215 23.95 -7.36 18.79
C ILE A 215 22.56 -7.90 18.40
N GLU A 216 21.65 -7.95 19.34
CA GLU A 216 20.30 -8.46 19.13
C GLU A 216 19.33 -7.33 18.79
N ALA A 217 18.84 -7.33 17.55
CA ALA A 217 17.96 -6.28 17.03
C ALA A 217 16.50 -6.71 17.02
N THR A 218 15.61 -5.86 17.55
CA THR A 218 14.16 -5.97 17.29
C THR A 218 13.86 -5.41 15.90
N VAL A 219 13.15 -6.18 15.05
CA VAL A 219 12.68 -5.69 13.74
C VAL A 219 11.18 -5.50 13.77
N ILE A 220 10.74 -4.30 13.37
CA ILE A 220 9.33 -3.91 13.35
C ILE A 220 8.92 -3.58 11.92
N ASP A 221 7.89 -4.28 11.40
CA ASP A 221 7.16 -3.83 10.21
C ASP A 221 6.13 -2.76 10.58
N MET A 222 6.40 -1.52 10.18
CA MET A 222 5.50 -0.39 10.33
C MET A 222 4.73 -0.15 9.02
N HIS A 223 3.96 -1.14 8.59
CA HIS A 223 3.21 -1.11 7.32
C HIS A 223 2.19 0.04 7.23
N THR A 224 1.74 0.58 8.37
CA THR A 224 0.90 1.77 8.42
C THR A 224 1.74 2.99 8.79
N ILE A 225 1.98 3.87 7.81
CA ILE A 225 2.76 5.09 8.00
C ILE A 225 1.91 6.20 8.62
N LYS A 226 0.59 6.16 8.34
CA LYS A 226 -0.39 7.08 8.91
C LYS A 226 -1.77 6.40 9.00
N PRO A 227 -2.37 6.30 10.21
CA PRO A 227 -1.80 6.70 11.50
C PRO A 227 -0.61 5.82 11.91
N LEU A 228 0.36 6.43 12.57
CA LEU A 228 1.54 5.71 13.06
C LEU A 228 1.23 5.04 14.40
N ASP A 229 1.74 3.83 14.64
CA ASP A 229 1.68 3.17 15.96
C ASP A 229 2.70 3.78 16.93
N THR A 230 2.35 4.94 17.48
CA THR A 230 3.21 5.67 18.41
C THR A 230 3.42 4.90 19.71
N GLN A 231 2.44 4.09 20.15
CA GLN A 231 2.54 3.31 21.38
C GLN A 231 3.63 2.24 21.27
N LEU A 232 3.71 1.56 20.13
CA LEU A 232 4.77 0.60 19.87
C LEU A 232 6.14 1.27 19.82
N ILE A 233 6.26 2.43 19.15
CA ILE A 233 7.51 3.19 19.09
C ILE A 233 7.96 3.63 20.49
N GLU A 234 7.06 4.18 21.30
CA GLU A 234 7.35 4.60 22.68
C GLU A 234 7.77 3.42 23.56
N LYS A 235 7.19 2.24 23.34
CA LYS A 235 7.59 1.01 24.04
C LYS A 235 9.02 0.61 23.69
N MET A 236 9.41 0.73 22.42
CA MET A 236 10.74 0.35 21.94
C MET A 236 11.82 1.37 22.30
N ALA A 237 11.45 2.62 22.60
CA ALA A 237 12.39 3.68 23.01
C ALA A 237 12.78 3.63 24.51
N LYS A 238 12.17 2.75 25.29
CA LYS A 238 12.42 2.54 26.74
C LYS A 238 13.35 1.35 26.98
#